data_0d55cbf633af89cb931352461f5d9181
#
_entry.id   0d55cbf633af89cb931352461f5d9181
#
_cell.length_a   1.000
_cell.length_b   1.000
_cell.length_c   1.000
_cell.angle_alpha   90.00
_cell.angle_beta   90.00
_cell.angle_gamma   90.00
#
_symmetry.space_group_name_H-M   'P 1'
#
loop_
_entity.id
_entity.type
_entity.pdbx_description
1 polymer ?
#
loop_
_entity_poly.entity_id
_entity_poly.type
_entity_poly.pdbx_seq_one_letter_code
_entity_poly.pdbx_strand_id
1 'polypeptide(L)'
;MGTIYVARSKTLSQWGYDVGQSKHIYKVGFTEEPVKDVIAAGWAGATDWVLVKKQDDVEGTSEEEIVARLANKAKMIDPRLNPRIKDAIGIFKVAPTQVENNLLVARAMAGEGELKTAKIGHAEIADYLIAGGLG
;
A
#
# COMPACT_ATOMS: atom_id res chain seq x y z
N MET A 1 7.12 11.69 16.20
CA MET A 1 7.06 10.29 15.71
C MET A 1 5.72 10.04 15.05
N GLY A 2 5.75 9.30 13.96
CA GLY A 2 4.55 9.01 13.21
C GLY A 2 4.42 7.53 12.88
N THR A 3 3.33 7.18 12.22
CA THR A 3 3.01 5.80 11.84
C THR A 3 2.78 5.74 10.34
N ILE A 4 3.53 4.86 9.66
CA ILE A 4 3.22 4.49 8.29
C ILE A 4 2.18 3.37 8.31
N TYR A 5 1.17 3.44 7.45
CA TYR A 5 0.09 2.46 7.43
C TYR A 5 -0.31 2.10 6.00
N VAL A 6 -0.88 0.92 5.86
CA VAL A 6 -1.48 0.43 4.62
C VAL A 6 -2.91 0.01 4.92
N ALA A 7 -3.84 0.53 4.14
CA ALA A 7 -5.27 0.24 4.27
C ALA A 7 -5.85 -0.18 2.92
N ARG A 8 -6.97 -0.88 2.96
CA ARG A 8 -7.70 -1.29 1.76
C ARG A 8 -9.19 -1.03 1.91
N SER A 9 -9.88 -0.90 0.79
CA SER A 9 -11.34 -0.72 0.74
C SER A 9 -11.91 -1.70 -0.29
N LYS A 10 -12.92 -2.45 0.11
CA LYS A 10 -13.64 -3.35 -0.81
C LYS A 10 -14.31 -2.57 -1.94
N THR A 11 -14.90 -1.43 -1.60
CA THR A 11 -15.56 -0.56 -2.59
C THR A 11 -14.58 -0.11 -3.66
N LEU A 12 -13.40 0.35 -3.24
CA LEU A 12 -12.39 0.83 -4.18
C LEU A 12 -11.76 -0.31 -4.98
N SER A 13 -11.55 -1.46 -4.35
CA SER A 13 -11.04 -2.66 -5.05
C SER A 13 -12.02 -3.12 -6.13
N GLN A 14 -13.32 -3.10 -5.86
CA GLN A 14 -14.34 -3.44 -6.84
C GLN A 14 -14.34 -2.44 -7.99
N TRP A 15 -14.26 -1.15 -7.69
CA TRP A 15 -14.14 -0.13 -8.71
C TRP A 15 -12.92 -0.36 -9.61
N GLY A 16 -11.76 -0.64 -9.01
CA GLY A 16 -10.54 -0.89 -9.77
C GLY A 16 -10.66 -2.10 -10.70
N TYR A 17 -11.30 -3.16 -10.23
CA TYR A 17 -11.58 -4.32 -11.05
C TYR A 17 -12.51 -3.98 -12.22
N ASP A 18 -13.59 -3.23 -11.95
CA ASP A 18 -14.62 -2.88 -12.94
C ASP A 18 -14.08 -1.99 -14.06
N VAL A 19 -13.13 -1.09 -13.74
CA VAL A 19 -12.54 -0.18 -14.74
C VAL A 19 -11.22 -0.69 -15.33
N GLY A 20 -10.85 -1.93 -15.04
CA GLY A 20 -9.64 -2.55 -15.59
C GLY A 20 -8.33 -2.07 -14.95
N GLN A 21 -8.38 -1.40 -13.81
CA GLN A 21 -7.17 -0.99 -13.10
C GLN A 21 -6.52 -2.16 -12.35
N SER A 22 -7.15 -2.61 -11.30
CA SER A 22 -6.75 -3.78 -10.51
C SER A 22 -7.67 -3.90 -9.30
N LYS A 23 -7.89 -5.12 -8.81
CA LYS A 23 -8.53 -5.33 -7.53
C LYS A 23 -7.54 -5.21 -6.35
N HIS A 24 -6.24 -5.16 -6.62
CA HIS A 24 -5.19 -5.03 -5.60
C HIS A 24 -4.80 -3.56 -5.43
N ILE A 25 -5.68 -2.80 -4.79
CA ILE A 25 -5.54 -1.36 -4.56
C ILE A 25 -5.39 -1.11 -3.07
N TYR A 26 -4.38 -0.32 -2.70
CA TYR A 26 -4.05 -0.02 -1.30
C TYR A 26 -3.76 1.46 -1.13
N LYS A 27 -4.18 1.99 0.02
CA LYS A 27 -3.80 3.34 0.46
C LYS A 27 -2.60 3.23 1.39
N VAL A 28 -1.53 3.91 1.04
CA VAL A 28 -0.36 4.05 1.90
C VAL A 28 -0.31 5.49 2.40
N GLY A 29 -0.16 5.67 3.69
CA GLY A 29 -0.08 7.00 4.29
C GLY A 29 0.79 7.01 5.53
N PHE A 30 1.00 8.23 6.03
CA PHE A 30 1.79 8.48 7.24
C PHE A 30 1.03 9.49 8.10
N THR A 31 0.92 9.24 9.39
CA THR A 31 0.18 10.11 10.30
C THR A 31 0.83 10.15 11.67
N GLU A 32 0.71 11.30 12.34
CA GLU A 32 1.05 11.44 13.75
C GLU A 32 -0.19 11.28 14.63
N GLU A 33 -1.37 11.20 14.02
CA GLU A 33 -2.65 10.95 14.70
C GLU A 33 -2.90 9.45 14.85
N PRO A 34 -3.85 9.02 15.72
CA PRO A 34 -4.24 7.62 15.81
C PRO A 34 -4.71 7.08 14.44
N VAL A 35 -4.13 5.99 14.01
CA VAL A 35 -4.42 5.41 12.68
C VAL A 35 -5.89 5.04 12.54
N LYS A 36 -6.53 4.55 13.60
CA LYS A 36 -7.95 4.19 13.56
C LYS A 36 -8.85 5.38 13.22
N ASP A 37 -8.50 6.59 13.67
CA ASP A 37 -9.27 7.80 13.39
C ASP A 37 -9.09 8.25 11.95
N VAL A 38 -7.87 8.16 11.44
CA VAL A 38 -7.55 8.48 10.05
C VAL A 38 -8.29 7.54 9.09
N ILE A 39 -8.29 6.25 9.39
CA ILE A 39 -8.96 5.24 8.58
C ILE A 39 -10.47 5.41 8.63
N ALA A 40 -11.02 5.77 9.79
CA ALA A 40 -12.47 6.01 9.94
C ALA A 40 -12.94 7.19 9.08
N ALA A 41 -12.11 8.19 8.87
CA ALA A 41 -12.41 9.33 8.00
C ALA A 41 -12.50 8.91 6.52
N GLY A 42 -11.73 7.90 6.12
CA GLY A 42 -11.75 7.35 4.77
C GLY A 42 -11.09 8.24 3.72
N TRP A 43 -11.02 7.72 2.51
CA TRP A 43 -10.47 8.41 1.34
C TRP A 43 -11.27 8.07 0.09
N ALA A 44 -11.15 8.89 -0.92
CA ALA A 44 -11.75 8.62 -2.23
C ALA A 44 -13.27 8.43 -2.18
N GLY A 45 -13.94 9.02 -1.18
CA GLY A 45 -15.38 8.87 -1.01
C GLY A 45 -15.82 7.50 -0.50
N ALA A 46 -14.89 6.64 -0.11
CA ALA A 46 -15.19 5.33 0.49
C ALA A 46 -15.02 5.40 2.00
N THR A 47 -15.85 4.70 2.75
CA THR A 47 -15.81 4.66 4.21
C THR A 47 -15.61 3.25 4.77
N ASP A 48 -15.36 2.28 3.91
CA ASP A 48 -15.15 0.87 4.26
C ASP A 48 -13.67 0.49 4.33
N TRP A 49 -12.81 1.47 4.60
CA TRP A 49 -11.37 1.24 4.73
C TRP A 49 -11.05 0.41 5.96
N VAL A 50 -10.14 -0.54 5.79
CA VAL A 50 -9.68 -1.43 6.85
C VAL A 50 -8.16 -1.38 6.89
N LEU A 51 -7.59 -1.27 8.09
CA LEU A 51 -6.15 -1.33 8.28
C LEU A 51 -5.65 -2.74 7.93
N VAL A 52 -4.66 -2.83 7.05
CA VAL A 52 -3.97 -4.09 6.73
C VAL A 52 -2.76 -4.24 7.64
N LYS A 53 -1.91 -3.22 7.69
CA LYS A 53 -0.70 -3.24 8.51
C LYS A 53 -0.24 -1.83 8.81
N LYS A 54 0.53 -1.67 9.88
CA LYS A 54 1.15 -0.38 10.24
C LYS A 54 2.51 -0.61 10.86
N GLN A 55 3.33 0.43 10.84
CA GLN A 55 4.58 0.48 11.58
C GLN A 55 4.66 1.79 12.34
N ASP A 56 4.73 1.71 13.67
CA ASP A 56 4.80 2.85 14.57
C ASP A 56 6.24 3.37 14.70
N ASP A 57 6.40 4.52 15.35
CA ASP A 57 7.69 5.10 15.72
C ASP A 57 8.61 5.37 14.53
N VAL A 58 8.02 5.82 13.42
CA VAL A 58 8.76 6.21 12.22
C VAL A 58 9.12 7.69 12.32
N GLU A 59 10.39 8.02 12.12
CA GLU A 59 10.90 9.38 12.18
C GLU A 59 11.64 9.78 10.90
N GLY A 60 11.80 11.08 10.70
CA GLY A 60 12.62 11.61 9.61
C GLY A 60 11.99 11.52 8.23
N THR A 61 10.68 11.34 8.15
CA THR A 61 9.98 11.27 6.87
C THR A 61 8.59 11.93 6.96
N SER A 62 7.94 12.07 5.82
CA SER A 62 6.60 12.60 5.69
C SER A 62 5.79 11.75 4.72
N GLU A 63 4.46 11.93 4.71
CA GLU A 63 3.59 11.23 3.76
C GLU A 63 4.02 11.53 2.32
N GLU A 64 4.36 12.77 2.01
CA GLU A 64 4.79 13.18 0.69
C GLU A 64 6.06 12.44 0.24
N GLU A 65 7.04 12.30 1.13
CA GLU A 65 8.27 11.56 0.84
C GLU A 65 8.01 10.08 0.62
N ILE A 66 7.15 9.47 1.45
CA ILE A 66 6.77 8.06 1.33
C ILE A 66 6.08 7.81 0.00
N VAL A 67 5.11 8.65 -0.35
CA VAL A 67 4.37 8.53 -1.62
C VAL A 67 5.31 8.69 -2.81
N ALA A 68 6.23 9.66 -2.75
CA ALA A 68 7.19 9.90 -3.82
C ALA A 68 8.12 8.70 -4.04
N ARG A 69 8.61 8.08 -2.95
CA ARG A 69 9.44 6.87 -3.04
C ARG A 69 8.67 5.71 -3.65
N LEU A 70 7.44 5.49 -3.20
CA LEU A 70 6.60 4.40 -3.68
C LEU A 70 6.18 4.61 -5.14
N ALA A 71 5.97 5.83 -5.57
CA ALA A 71 5.62 6.14 -6.96
C ALA A 71 6.69 5.67 -7.95
N ASN A 72 7.94 5.54 -7.50
CA ASN A 72 9.03 4.99 -8.31
C ASN A 72 9.08 3.46 -8.32
N LYS A 73 8.39 2.80 -7.39
CA LYS A 73 8.46 1.35 -7.18
C LYS A 73 7.13 0.65 -7.46
N ALA A 74 6.03 1.36 -7.36
CA ALA A 74 4.68 0.85 -7.58
C ALA A 74 3.88 1.86 -8.39
N LYS A 75 2.80 1.41 -9.00
CA LYS A 75 1.95 2.28 -9.82
C LYS A 75 0.94 3.00 -8.96
N MET A 76 1.10 4.31 -8.82
CA MET A 76 0.11 5.16 -8.14
C MET A 76 -1.06 5.45 -9.08
N ILE A 77 -2.28 5.41 -8.52
CA ILE A 77 -3.47 5.83 -9.25
C ILE A 77 -3.52 7.36 -9.19
N ASP A 78 -3.40 8.00 -10.36
CA ASP A 78 -3.37 9.45 -10.45
C ASP A 78 -4.80 10.01 -10.27
N PRO A 79 -5.05 10.85 -9.26
CA PRO A 79 -6.38 11.43 -9.06
C PRO A 79 -6.82 12.36 -10.19
N ARG A 80 -5.88 12.96 -10.93
CA ARG A 80 -6.21 13.80 -12.08
C ARG A 80 -6.80 13.00 -13.25
N LEU A 81 -6.37 11.74 -13.40
CA LEU A 81 -6.84 10.84 -14.43
C LEU A 81 -7.98 9.95 -13.96
N ASN A 82 -8.25 9.90 -12.67
CA ASN A 82 -9.22 9.03 -12.04
C ASN A 82 -10.10 9.81 -11.06
N PRO A 83 -11.09 10.55 -11.52
CA PRO A 83 -11.93 11.39 -10.66
C PRO A 83 -12.63 10.64 -9.53
N ARG A 84 -12.79 9.32 -9.67
CA ARG A 84 -13.41 8.48 -8.65
C ARG A 84 -12.71 8.57 -7.29
N ILE A 85 -11.40 8.77 -7.28
CA ILE A 85 -10.63 8.84 -6.04
C ILE A 85 -10.54 10.24 -5.44
N LYS A 86 -11.21 11.23 -6.02
CA LYS A 86 -11.44 12.57 -5.44
C LYS A 86 -10.17 13.23 -4.86
N ASP A 87 -9.13 13.31 -5.66
CA ASP A 87 -7.84 13.92 -5.28
C ASP A 87 -7.08 13.19 -4.15
N ALA A 88 -7.49 11.97 -3.78
CA ALA A 88 -6.75 11.18 -2.80
C ALA A 88 -5.38 10.77 -3.34
N ILE A 89 -4.33 11.02 -2.58
CA ILE A 89 -2.96 10.63 -2.95
C ILE A 89 -2.56 9.37 -2.17
N GLY A 90 -1.52 8.68 -2.66
CA GLY A 90 -1.02 7.49 -1.96
C GLY A 90 -1.86 6.24 -2.18
N ILE A 91 -2.70 6.23 -3.21
CA ILE A 91 -3.44 5.04 -3.61
C ILE A 91 -2.66 4.34 -4.71
N PHE A 92 -2.24 3.11 -4.44
CA PHE A 92 -1.38 2.34 -5.33
C PHE A 92 -2.05 1.05 -5.78
N LYS A 93 -1.80 0.66 -7.02
CA LYS A 93 -2.14 -0.68 -7.50
C LYS A 93 -0.89 -1.53 -7.50
N VAL A 94 -1.00 -2.75 -6.99
CA VAL A 94 0.13 -3.65 -6.81
C VAL A 94 -0.15 -4.97 -7.50
N ALA A 95 0.82 -5.46 -8.28
CA ALA A 95 0.73 -6.79 -8.88
C ALA A 95 1.25 -7.83 -7.86
N PRO A 96 0.43 -8.82 -7.45
CA PRO A 96 0.88 -9.84 -6.49
C PRO A 96 2.12 -10.59 -6.96
N THR A 97 2.28 -10.82 -8.27
CA THR A 97 3.46 -11.48 -8.84
C THR A 97 4.74 -10.68 -8.58
N GLN A 98 4.67 -9.36 -8.62
CA GLN A 98 5.81 -8.50 -8.33
C GLN A 98 6.26 -8.64 -6.89
N VAL A 99 5.32 -8.70 -5.95
CA VAL A 99 5.60 -8.89 -4.53
C VAL A 99 6.19 -10.28 -4.29
N GLU A 100 5.63 -11.30 -4.92
CA GLU A 100 6.13 -12.68 -4.83
C GLU A 100 7.58 -12.77 -5.31
N ASN A 101 7.90 -12.19 -6.46
CA ASN A 101 9.26 -12.19 -7.00
C ASN A 101 10.23 -11.48 -6.06
N ASN A 102 9.84 -10.35 -5.50
CA ASN A 102 10.66 -9.61 -4.55
C ASN A 102 10.93 -10.43 -3.30
N LEU A 103 9.93 -11.14 -2.79
CA LEU A 103 10.04 -11.99 -1.62
C LEU A 103 10.98 -13.18 -1.87
N LEU A 104 10.88 -13.82 -3.03
CA LEU A 104 11.73 -14.93 -3.42
C LEU A 104 13.20 -14.49 -3.54
N VAL A 105 13.45 -13.33 -4.15
CA VAL A 105 14.81 -12.78 -4.25
C VAL A 105 15.37 -12.49 -2.87
N ALA A 106 14.60 -11.88 -1.98
CA ALA A 106 15.02 -11.58 -0.62
C ALA A 106 15.38 -12.85 0.16
N ARG A 107 14.59 -13.90 0.03
CA ARG A 107 14.86 -15.20 0.67
C ARG A 107 16.12 -15.86 0.11
N ALA A 108 16.31 -15.80 -1.20
CA ALA A 108 17.50 -16.35 -1.84
C ALA A 108 18.76 -15.62 -1.33
N MET A 109 18.72 -14.30 -1.22
CA MET A 109 19.84 -13.51 -0.70
C MET A 109 20.08 -13.74 0.78
N ALA A 110 19.08 -14.13 1.53
CA ALA A 110 19.21 -14.48 2.96
C ALA A 110 19.80 -15.90 3.17
N GLY A 111 20.04 -16.65 2.09
CA GLY A 111 20.62 -17.98 2.17
C GLY A 111 19.64 -19.08 2.56
N GLU A 112 18.34 -18.85 2.43
CA GLU A 112 17.36 -19.90 2.66
C GLU A 112 17.44 -20.93 1.53
N GLY A 113 17.61 -22.20 1.93
CA GLY A 113 17.95 -23.26 0.98
C GLY A 113 16.87 -23.63 0.00
N GLU A 114 15.66 -23.79 0.42
CA GLU A 114 14.57 -24.22 -0.43
C GLU A 114 13.51 -23.15 -0.54
N LEU A 115 13.35 -22.62 -1.77
CA LEU A 115 12.37 -21.57 -2.05
C LEU A 115 11.03 -22.20 -2.38
N LYS A 116 10.09 -22.12 -1.46
CA LYS A 116 8.70 -22.51 -1.70
C LYS A 116 7.94 -21.32 -2.24
N THR A 117 6.98 -21.58 -3.15
CA THR A 117 6.08 -20.55 -3.63
C THR A 117 5.35 -19.91 -2.44
N ALA A 118 5.56 -18.62 -2.24
CA ALA A 118 4.91 -17.90 -1.16
C ALA A 118 3.47 -17.56 -1.56
N LYS A 119 2.55 -17.77 -0.62
CA LYS A 119 1.19 -17.30 -0.80
C LYS A 119 1.15 -15.81 -0.48
N ILE A 120 0.83 -15.00 -1.49
CA ILE A 120 0.79 -13.55 -1.34
C ILE A 120 -0.61 -13.10 -0.92
N GLY A 121 -0.72 -12.64 0.32
CA GLY A 121 -1.93 -12.06 0.86
C GLY A 121 -1.77 -10.56 1.07
N HIS A 122 -2.77 -9.94 1.68
CA HIS A 122 -2.74 -8.49 1.94
C HIS A 122 -1.60 -8.09 2.86
N ALA A 123 -1.26 -8.91 3.85
CA ALA A 123 -0.17 -8.61 4.79
C ALA A 123 1.19 -8.54 4.09
N GLU A 124 1.47 -9.46 3.18
CA GLU A 124 2.72 -9.49 2.42
C GLU A 124 2.84 -8.28 1.48
N ILE A 125 1.74 -7.91 0.85
CA ILE A 125 1.68 -6.71 -0.01
C ILE A 125 1.90 -5.46 0.85
N ALA A 126 1.29 -5.40 2.03
CA ALA A 126 1.46 -4.27 2.95
C ALA A 126 2.92 -4.15 3.42
N ASP A 127 3.58 -5.27 3.75
CA ASP A 127 4.99 -5.27 4.12
C ASP A 127 5.87 -4.73 2.99
N TYR A 128 5.60 -5.14 1.76
CA TYR A 128 6.30 -4.65 0.58
C TYR A 128 6.15 -3.13 0.42
N LEU A 129 4.93 -2.63 0.58
CA LEU A 129 4.66 -1.20 0.45
C LEU A 129 5.30 -0.38 1.57
N ILE A 130 5.25 -0.86 2.81
CA ILE A 130 5.88 -0.18 3.95
C ILE A 130 7.39 -0.13 3.75
N ALA A 131 8.03 -1.23 3.41
CA ALA A 131 9.46 -1.27 3.16
C ALA A 131 9.86 -0.35 2.01
N GLY A 132 9.09 -0.32 0.94
CA GLY A 132 9.32 0.57 -0.20
C GLY A 132 9.18 2.05 0.15
N GLY A 133 8.23 2.39 1.01
CA GLY A 133 8.00 3.76 1.46
C GLY A 133 9.06 4.29 2.42
N LEU A 134 9.66 3.40 3.20
CA LEU A 134 10.72 3.77 4.15
C LEU A 134 12.12 3.77 3.51
N GLY A 135 12.24 3.34 2.31
CA GLY A 135 13.50 3.29 1.60
C GLY A 135 14.14 1.96 1.57
#